data_bd9ab2046606ac0ce71e0dbc05ff40cf
#
_entry.id   bd9ab2046606ac0ce71e0dbc05ff40cf
#
_cell.length_a   1.000
_cell.length_b   1.000
_cell.length_c   1.000
_cell.angle_alpha   90.00
_cell.angle_beta   90.00
_cell.angle_gamma   90.00
#
_symmetry.space_group_name_H-M   'P 1'
#
loop_
_entity.id
_entity.type
_entity.pdbx_description
1 polymer ?
#
loop_
_entity_poly.entity_id
_entity_poly.type
_entity_poly.pdbx_seq_one_letter_code
_entity_poly.pdbx_strand_id
1 'polypeptide(L)'
;MTVIKPVNVLGLLSTSSLEGVYVALLNTDGVDVFDYGRLQHIPYDEALREKIRPLLGTCPYTPEAVAEFQAVNRELTVFHAEIVKDYIAANGVEVDVIGYEGINLTNYASGGETGLLGDGKLLAELTGIRVVCNFHAADIRAGGQGAPLDPVYYNALCADIGKPLAVVNISGITRVTWIGSYGEMTAFDTGPGNAAIDEWVRKHGGMHMDYNGKLAITGKVNEQIVATMMRHKSVSYTHLRAHETLR
;
A
#
# COMPACT_ATOMS: atom_id res chain seq x y z
N MET A 1 3.21 12.90 30.72
CA MET A 1 3.29 12.41 29.33
C MET A 1 4.74 12.46 28.91
N THR A 2 5.32 11.35 28.51
CA THR A 2 6.68 11.34 27.96
C THR A 2 6.60 11.98 26.58
N VAL A 3 7.27 13.13 26.40
CA VAL A 3 7.37 13.76 25.08
C VAL A 3 8.25 12.86 24.22
N ILE A 4 7.65 12.24 23.21
CA ILE A 4 8.40 11.44 22.23
C ILE A 4 9.12 12.44 21.31
N LYS A 5 10.44 12.33 21.23
CA LYS A 5 11.23 13.18 20.32
C LYS A 5 10.92 12.76 18.88
N PRO A 6 10.63 13.72 17.97
CA PRO A 6 10.45 13.41 16.56
C PRO A 6 11.67 12.70 15.96
N VAL A 7 11.41 11.76 15.07
CA VAL A 7 12.41 10.95 14.36
C VAL A 7 12.16 11.00 12.86
N ASN A 8 13.20 10.79 12.10
CA ASN A 8 13.12 10.68 10.65
C ASN A 8 12.80 9.24 10.25
N VAL A 9 11.63 9.04 9.69
CA VAL A 9 11.15 7.73 9.23
C VAL A 9 11.15 7.68 7.72
N LEU A 10 11.88 6.74 7.14
CA LEU A 10 11.85 6.48 5.69
C LEU A 10 10.87 5.36 5.40
N GLY A 11 9.77 5.69 4.74
CA GLY A 11 8.77 4.71 4.30
C GLY A 11 9.16 4.10 2.95
N LEU A 12 9.08 2.78 2.85
CA LEU A 12 9.25 2.02 1.61
C LEU A 12 7.96 1.24 1.33
N LEU A 13 7.34 1.49 0.19
CA LEU A 13 6.13 0.81 -0.25
C LEU A 13 6.36 0.14 -1.60
N SER A 14 6.13 -1.15 -1.65
CA SER A 14 6.05 -1.96 -2.87
C SER A 14 4.66 -2.55 -3.02
N THR A 15 4.13 -2.54 -4.22
CA THR A 15 2.76 -2.99 -4.48
C THR A 15 2.71 -4.17 -5.43
N SER A 16 1.63 -4.93 -5.39
CA SER A 16 1.39 -6.05 -6.30
C SER A 16 1.17 -5.63 -7.77
N SER A 17 1.04 -4.33 -8.05
CA SER A 17 1.05 -3.80 -9.42
C SER A 17 2.42 -3.90 -10.10
N LEU A 18 3.48 -4.15 -9.32
CA LEU A 18 4.87 -4.29 -9.79
C LEU A 18 5.40 -3.07 -10.56
N GLU A 19 4.92 -1.88 -10.22
CA GLU A 19 5.39 -0.64 -10.84
C GLU A 19 6.79 -0.25 -10.35
N GLY A 20 7.09 -0.53 -9.07
CA GLY A 20 8.35 -0.17 -8.42
C GLY A 20 8.18 0.07 -6.93
N VAL A 21 9.11 0.83 -6.39
CA VAL A 21 9.16 1.21 -4.97
C VAL A 21 8.87 2.69 -4.82
N TYR A 22 7.92 3.03 -3.97
CA TYR A 22 7.71 4.39 -3.51
C TYR A 22 8.49 4.61 -2.22
N VAL A 23 9.24 5.70 -2.17
CA VAL A 23 10.08 6.08 -1.02
C VAL A 23 9.70 7.47 -0.56
N ALA A 24 9.42 7.62 0.72
CA ALA A 24 9.08 8.91 1.32
C ALA A 24 9.70 9.05 2.71
N LEU A 25 10.20 10.24 3.02
CA LEU A 25 10.70 10.58 4.34
C LEU A 25 9.65 11.38 5.10
N LEU A 26 9.44 11.06 6.38
CA LEU A 26 8.62 11.83 7.30
C LEU A 26 9.44 12.15 8.55
N ASN A 27 9.28 13.36 9.12
CA ASN A 27 9.67 13.65 10.48
C ASN A 27 8.43 13.61 11.37
N THR A 28 8.39 12.70 12.34
CA THR A 28 7.18 12.42 13.15
C THR A 28 7.55 11.92 14.55
N ASP A 29 6.67 12.17 15.51
CA ASP A 29 6.71 11.56 16.84
C ASP A 29 5.81 10.30 16.96
N GLY A 30 5.21 9.88 15.85
CA GLY A 30 4.27 8.76 15.77
C GLY A 30 2.80 9.16 15.93
N VAL A 31 2.52 10.42 16.21
CA VAL A 31 1.17 11.01 16.29
C VAL A 31 1.02 12.12 15.26
N ASP A 32 1.94 13.08 15.30
CA ASP A 32 1.96 14.24 14.41
C ASP A 32 3.07 14.11 13.36
N VAL A 33 2.86 14.72 12.20
CA VAL A 33 3.88 14.84 11.16
C VAL A 33 4.37 16.28 11.12
N PHE A 34 5.66 16.47 11.40
CA PHE A 34 6.29 17.80 11.51
C PHE A 34 6.91 18.27 10.20
N ASP A 35 7.36 17.32 9.37
CA ASP A 35 7.96 17.63 8.06
C ASP A 35 7.82 16.46 7.09
N TYR A 36 7.76 16.80 5.80
CA TYR A 36 7.65 15.89 4.68
C TYR A 36 8.88 16.01 3.80
N GLY A 37 9.65 14.94 3.71
CA GLY A 37 10.74 14.87 2.76
C GLY A 37 10.25 14.55 1.34
N ARG A 38 11.21 14.39 0.45
CA ARG A 38 10.91 14.12 -0.96
C ARG A 38 10.31 12.73 -1.17
N LEU A 39 9.19 12.67 -1.88
CA LEU A 39 8.67 11.42 -2.44
C LEU A 39 9.41 11.06 -3.72
N GLN A 40 9.86 9.82 -3.84
CA GLN A 40 10.46 9.26 -5.06
C GLN A 40 9.76 7.97 -5.45
N HIS A 41 9.72 7.69 -6.75
CA HIS A 41 9.29 6.42 -7.31
C HIS A 41 10.45 5.83 -8.12
N ILE A 42 10.86 4.63 -7.78
CA ILE A 42 11.93 3.88 -8.43
C ILE A 42 11.30 2.65 -9.09
N PRO A 43 11.20 2.60 -10.42
CA PRO A 43 10.58 1.47 -11.11
C PRO A 43 11.42 0.20 -10.98
N TYR A 44 10.76 -0.95 -10.92
CA TYR A 44 11.46 -2.22 -11.11
C TYR A 44 11.92 -2.36 -12.55
N ASP A 45 13.09 -2.94 -12.76
CA ASP A 45 13.46 -3.43 -14.07
C ASP A 45 12.60 -4.65 -14.49
N GLU A 46 12.60 -4.96 -15.76
CA GLU A 46 11.77 -6.05 -16.29
C GLU A 46 12.24 -7.42 -15.78
N ALA A 47 13.54 -7.60 -15.55
CA ALA A 47 14.09 -8.88 -15.08
C ALA A 47 13.61 -9.21 -13.66
N LEU A 48 13.61 -8.22 -12.74
CA LEU A 48 13.09 -8.40 -11.39
C LEU A 48 11.56 -8.57 -11.39
N ARG A 49 10.87 -7.80 -12.23
CA ARG A 49 9.41 -7.88 -12.39
C ARG A 49 8.94 -9.28 -12.84
N GLU A 50 9.62 -9.87 -13.82
CA GLU A 50 9.31 -11.21 -14.33
C GLU A 50 9.58 -12.31 -13.29
N LYS A 51 10.54 -12.14 -12.38
CA LYS A 51 10.78 -13.05 -11.27
C LYS A 51 9.70 -12.94 -10.17
N ILE A 52 9.19 -11.74 -9.91
CA ILE A 52 8.16 -11.52 -8.88
C ILE A 52 6.77 -11.96 -9.35
N ARG A 53 6.44 -11.71 -10.62
CA ARG A 53 5.10 -11.96 -11.18
C ARG A 53 4.52 -13.36 -10.91
N PRO A 54 5.28 -14.47 -11.07
CA PRO A 54 4.77 -15.81 -10.81
C PRO A 54 4.48 -16.08 -9.34
N LEU A 55 5.06 -15.29 -8.42
CA LEU A 55 4.87 -15.46 -6.98
C LEU A 55 3.57 -14.81 -6.48
N LEU A 56 2.98 -13.88 -7.27
CA LEU A 56 1.73 -13.21 -6.89
C LEU A 56 0.58 -14.21 -6.80
N GLY A 57 -0.14 -14.19 -5.69
CA GLY A 57 -1.26 -15.10 -5.43
C GLY A 57 -0.87 -16.52 -5.06
N THR A 58 0.43 -16.79 -4.87
CA THR A 58 0.95 -18.11 -4.53
C THR A 58 1.51 -18.18 -3.11
N CYS A 59 1.52 -19.39 -2.55
CA CYS A 59 2.31 -19.73 -1.37
C CYS A 59 3.24 -20.89 -1.76
N PRO A 60 4.54 -20.81 -1.51
CA PRO A 60 5.46 -21.89 -1.85
C PRO A 60 5.27 -23.09 -0.91
N TYR A 61 4.92 -24.25 -1.47
CA TYR A 61 4.70 -25.48 -0.70
C TYR A 61 5.75 -26.57 -0.97
N THR A 62 6.53 -26.45 -2.06
CA THR A 62 7.59 -27.41 -2.36
C THR A 62 8.97 -26.84 -2.01
N PRO A 63 9.98 -27.68 -1.73
CA PRO A 63 11.35 -27.21 -1.44
C PRO A 63 11.91 -26.31 -2.56
N GLU A 64 11.63 -26.64 -3.82
CA GLU A 64 12.08 -25.88 -4.99
C GLU A 64 11.40 -24.51 -5.04
N ALA A 65 10.08 -24.45 -4.83
CA ALA A 65 9.32 -23.19 -4.78
C ALA A 65 9.76 -22.30 -3.60
N VAL A 66 10.10 -22.91 -2.45
CA VAL A 66 10.65 -22.18 -1.30
C VAL A 66 12.02 -21.61 -1.63
N ALA A 67 12.90 -22.38 -2.30
CA ALA A 67 14.22 -21.89 -2.69
C ALA A 67 14.13 -20.74 -3.72
N GLU A 68 13.25 -20.84 -4.70
CA GLU A 68 12.98 -19.77 -5.67
C GLU A 68 12.43 -18.51 -4.98
N PHE A 69 11.43 -18.67 -4.10
CA PHE A 69 10.89 -17.59 -3.28
C PHE A 69 12.00 -16.89 -2.49
N GLN A 70 12.86 -17.66 -1.79
CA GLN A 70 13.93 -17.09 -0.99
C GLN A 70 14.95 -16.32 -1.82
N ALA A 71 15.27 -16.80 -3.04
CA ALA A 71 16.18 -16.12 -3.96
C ALA A 71 15.60 -14.76 -4.39
N VAL A 72 14.34 -14.73 -4.84
CA VAL A 72 13.65 -13.51 -5.24
C VAL A 72 13.44 -12.56 -4.07
N ASN A 73 13.10 -13.09 -2.89
CA ASN A 73 12.94 -12.33 -1.65
C ASN A 73 14.24 -11.59 -1.29
N ARG A 74 15.38 -12.28 -1.37
CA ARG A 74 16.69 -11.68 -1.15
C ARG A 74 17.03 -10.61 -2.18
N GLU A 75 16.83 -10.90 -3.47
CA GLU A 75 17.10 -9.97 -4.58
C GLU A 75 16.30 -8.68 -4.44
N LEU A 76 14.99 -8.79 -4.17
CA LEU A 76 14.11 -7.66 -3.91
C LEU A 76 14.57 -6.84 -2.69
N THR A 77 14.98 -7.52 -1.61
CA THR A 77 15.44 -6.85 -0.39
C THR A 77 16.75 -6.10 -0.61
N VAL A 78 17.68 -6.67 -1.38
CA VAL A 78 18.93 -5.99 -1.77
C VAL A 78 18.61 -4.73 -2.60
N PHE A 79 17.71 -4.84 -3.57
CA PHE A 79 17.25 -3.69 -4.34
C PHE A 79 16.67 -2.57 -3.46
N HIS A 80 15.85 -2.93 -2.45
CA HIS A 80 15.36 -1.94 -1.48
C HIS A 80 16.48 -1.31 -0.66
N ALA A 81 17.49 -2.08 -0.26
CA ALA A 81 18.62 -1.55 0.50
C ALA A 81 19.46 -0.55 -0.32
N GLU A 82 19.63 -0.79 -1.62
CA GLU A 82 20.30 0.14 -2.53
C GLU A 82 19.50 1.45 -2.65
N ILE A 83 18.18 1.35 -2.83
CA ILE A 83 17.29 2.52 -2.86
C ILE A 83 17.40 3.36 -1.59
N VAL A 84 17.44 2.75 -0.42
CA VAL A 84 17.61 3.46 0.86
C VAL A 84 18.92 4.24 0.87
N LYS A 85 20.03 3.59 0.51
CA LYS A 85 21.36 4.22 0.48
C LYS A 85 21.41 5.37 -0.51
N ASP A 86 20.87 5.17 -1.71
CA ASP A 86 20.82 6.20 -2.75
C ASP A 86 19.95 7.39 -2.34
N TYR A 87 18.80 7.12 -1.70
CA TYR A 87 17.92 8.16 -1.18
C TYR A 87 18.64 9.03 -0.13
N ILE A 88 19.30 8.40 0.83
CA ILE A 88 20.05 9.08 1.90
C ILE A 88 21.16 9.92 1.29
N ALA A 89 21.96 9.36 0.38
CA ALA A 89 23.06 10.05 -0.26
C ALA A 89 22.61 11.23 -1.12
N ALA A 90 21.54 11.04 -1.89
CA ALA A 90 21.03 12.07 -2.80
C ALA A 90 20.37 13.25 -2.08
N ASN A 91 19.78 13.03 -0.91
CA ASN A 91 19.04 14.05 -0.17
C ASN A 91 19.83 14.59 1.06
N GLY A 92 20.96 13.98 1.43
CA GLY A 92 21.79 14.40 2.57
C GLY A 92 21.04 14.32 3.91
N VAL A 93 20.20 13.30 4.09
CA VAL A 93 19.34 13.14 5.26
C VAL A 93 19.82 12.01 6.16
N GLU A 94 19.52 12.13 7.46
CA GLU A 94 19.66 11.03 8.42
C GLU A 94 18.32 10.32 8.55
N VAL A 95 18.35 9.00 8.69
CA VAL A 95 17.16 8.15 8.85
C VAL A 95 17.30 7.36 10.14
N ASP A 96 16.36 7.52 11.06
CA ASP A 96 16.34 6.83 12.36
C ASP A 96 15.69 5.45 12.28
N VAL A 97 14.64 5.33 11.43
CA VAL A 97 13.82 4.14 11.28
C VAL A 97 13.36 4.00 9.83
N ILE A 98 13.34 2.79 9.33
CA ILE A 98 12.70 2.43 8.07
C ILE A 98 11.36 1.78 8.37
N GLY A 99 10.28 2.32 7.81
CA GLY A 99 8.98 1.66 7.70
C GLY A 99 8.94 0.86 6.41
N TYR A 100 8.88 -0.47 6.50
CA TYR A 100 9.01 -1.34 5.34
C TYR A 100 7.76 -2.14 5.08
N GLU A 101 7.13 -1.90 3.96
CA GLU A 101 6.08 -2.73 3.40
C GLU A 101 6.58 -3.36 2.10
N GLY A 102 6.81 -4.67 2.16
CA GLY A 102 7.16 -5.48 1.00
C GLY A 102 5.93 -5.74 0.12
N ILE A 103 6.03 -6.69 -0.80
CA ILE A 103 4.92 -7.06 -1.69
C ILE A 103 4.08 -8.14 -1.01
N ASN A 104 2.80 -7.86 -0.78
CA ASN A 104 1.86 -8.86 -0.32
C ASN A 104 1.49 -9.80 -1.46
N LEU A 105 1.80 -11.08 -1.29
CA LEU A 105 1.53 -12.12 -2.29
C LEU A 105 0.11 -12.69 -2.20
N THR A 106 -0.50 -12.64 -1.01
CA THR A 106 -1.84 -13.22 -0.76
C THR A 106 -2.73 -12.21 -0.06
N ASN A 107 -4.04 -12.32 -0.27
CA ASN A 107 -5.01 -11.47 0.42
C ASN A 107 -5.11 -11.83 1.90
N TYR A 108 -5.15 -10.82 2.78
CA TYR A 108 -5.26 -10.96 4.25
C TYR A 108 -6.53 -11.69 4.72
N ALA A 109 -7.55 -11.82 3.86
CA ALA A 109 -8.85 -12.39 4.21
C ALA A 109 -8.83 -13.90 4.52
N SER A 110 -7.74 -14.61 4.27
CA SER A 110 -7.66 -16.06 4.46
C SER A 110 -7.14 -16.52 5.83
N GLY A 111 -6.91 -15.58 6.78
CA GLY A 111 -6.54 -15.95 8.18
C GLY A 111 -5.19 -16.66 8.34
N GLY A 112 -4.38 -16.71 7.29
CA GLY A 112 -3.05 -17.30 7.30
C GLY A 112 -1.94 -16.26 7.48
N GLU A 113 -0.72 -16.74 7.78
CA GLU A 113 0.46 -15.89 7.72
C GLU A 113 0.57 -15.27 6.34
N THR A 114 0.69 -13.96 6.29
CA THR A 114 0.77 -13.21 5.05
C THR A 114 2.02 -13.62 4.29
N GLY A 115 1.87 -14.11 3.07
CA GLY A 115 2.98 -14.29 2.16
C GLY A 115 3.52 -12.91 1.79
N LEU A 116 4.48 -12.41 2.57
CA LEU A 116 5.16 -11.15 2.31
C LEU A 116 6.46 -11.44 1.57
N LEU A 117 6.64 -10.81 0.42
CA LEU A 117 7.92 -10.77 -0.28
C LEU A 117 8.67 -9.51 0.15
N GLY A 118 9.82 -9.71 0.77
CA GLY A 118 10.64 -8.68 1.40
C GLY A 118 11.05 -9.08 2.82
N ASP A 119 12.36 -8.99 3.11
CA ASP A 119 12.97 -9.39 4.38
C ASP A 119 13.44 -8.14 5.15
N GLY A 120 12.63 -7.72 6.15
CA GLY A 120 12.94 -6.56 6.97
C GLY A 120 14.20 -6.76 7.84
N LYS A 121 14.54 -7.99 8.23
CA LYS A 121 15.77 -8.27 8.99
C LYS A 121 16.99 -8.09 8.10
N LEU A 122 16.98 -8.67 6.91
CA LEU A 122 18.04 -8.49 5.93
C LEU A 122 18.19 -7.02 5.53
N LEU A 123 17.07 -6.29 5.36
CA LEU A 123 17.11 -4.86 5.07
C LEU A 123 17.80 -4.07 6.19
N ALA A 124 17.53 -4.38 7.45
CA ALA A 124 18.20 -3.76 8.59
C ALA A 124 19.71 -4.09 8.62
N GLU A 125 20.09 -5.33 8.34
CA GLU A 125 21.50 -5.75 8.24
C GLU A 125 22.24 -5.01 7.10
N LEU A 126 21.62 -4.85 5.94
CA LEU A 126 22.22 -4.22 4.76
C LEU A 126 22.34 -2.70 4.87
N THR A 127 21.42 -2.06 5.60
CA THR A 127 21.37 -0.60 5.74
C THR A 127 22.01 -0.10 7.04
N GLY A 128 22.08 -0.93 8.07
CA GLY A 128 22.49 -0.53 9.42
C GLY A 128 21.41 0.29 10.16
N ILE A 129 20.20 0.39 9.61
CA ILE A 129 19.10 1.19 10.16
C ILE A 129 18.03 0.25 10.71
N ARG A 130 17.38 0.64 11.82
CA ARG A 130 16.25 -0.12 12.36
C ARG A 130 15.10 -0.18 11.36
N VAL A 131 14.52 -1.37 11.18
CA VAL A 131 13.40 -1.61 10.29
C VAL A 131 12.18 -2.05 11.08
N VAL A 132 11.05 -1.40 10.83
CA VAL A 132 9.72 -1.83 11.29
C VAL A 132 8.97 -2.32 10.06
N CYS A 133 8.49 -3.56 10.12
CA CYS A 133 7.83 -4.21 8.98
C CYS A 133 6.71 -5.12 9.46
N ASN A 134 5.99 -5.72 8.50
CA ASN A 134 4.95 -6.71 8.76
C ASN A 134 3.80 -6.15 9.60
N PHE A 135 3.38 -4.93 9.32
CA PHE A 135 2.35 -4.18 10.06
C PHE A 135 1.02 -4.93 10.10
N HIS A 136 0.58 -5.46 8.96
CA HIS A 136 -0.69 -6.19 8.81
C HIS A 136 -0.76 -7.42 9.70
N ALA A 137 0.30 -8.23 9.74
CA ALA A 137 0.35 -9.42 10.58
C ALA A 137 0.41 -9.05 12.07
N ALA A 138 1.01 -7.92 12.43
CA ALA A 138 1.02 -7.45 13.81
C ALA A 138 -0.41 -7.05 14.26
N ASP A 139 -1.16 -6.37 13.40
CA ASP A 139 -2.55 -5.99 13.65
C ASP A 139 -3.46 -7.22 13.79
N ILE A 140 -3.35 -8.19 12.88
CA ILE A 140 -4.10 -9.46 12.94
C ILE A 140 -3.81 -10.20 14.25
N ARG A 141 -2.54 -10.30 14.67
CA ARG A 141 -2.19 -10.93 15.94
C ARG A 141 -2.76 -10.21 17.16
N ALA A 142 -2.96 -8.91 17.05
CA ALA A 142 -3.62 -8.10 18.07
C ALA A 142 -5.15 -8.18 18.04
N GLY A 143 -5.74 -8.94 17.10
CA GLY A 143 -7.18 -9.10 16.93
C GLY A 143 -7.81 -8.11 15.94
N GLY A 144 -7.00 -7.37 15.19
CA GLY A 144 -7.44 -6.48 14.11
C GLY A 144 -7.72 -7.21 12.79
N GLN A 145 -8.05 -6.43 11.77
CA GLN A 145 -8.38 -6.96 10.43
C GLN A 145 -7.17 -7.00 9.48
N GLY A 146 -6.01 -6.48 9.91
CA GLY A 146 -4.80 -6.37 9.10
C GLY A 146 -4.81 -5.17 8.15
N ALA A 147 -5.94 -4.79 7.61
CA ALA A 147 -6.10 -3.65 6.71
C ALA A 147 -7.53 -3.08 6.85
N PRO A 148 -7.69 -1.75 6.63
CA PRO A 148 -6.70 -0.75 6.28
C PRO A 148 -5.91 -0.22 7.51
N LEU A 149 -4.66 0.20 7.32
CA LEU A 149 -3.83 0.84 8.36
C LEU A 149 -3.57 2.34 8.11
N ASP A 150 -3.89 2.83 6.92
CA ASP A 150 -3.78 4.22 6.49
C ASP A 150 -4.65 5.24 7.26
N PRO A 151 -5.75 4.87 7.96
CA PRO A 151 -6.53 5.83 8.73
C PRO A 151 -5.74 6.60 9.79
N VAL A 152 -4.76 5.97 10.40
CA VAL A 152 -3.89 6.61 11.40
C VAL A 152 -3.12 7.77 10.78
N TYR A 153 -2.57 7.57 9.58
CA TYR A 153 -1.88 8.60 8.83
C TYR A 153 -2.83 9.71 8.36
N TYR A 154 -4.03 9.37 7.88
CA TYR A 154 -5.02 10.38 7.48
C TYR A 154 -5.47 11.24 8.65
N ASN A 155 -5.56 10.70 9.85
CA ASN A 155 -5.91 11.49 11.03
C ASN A 155 -4.83 12.54 11.33
N ALA A 156 -3.55 12.20 11.23
CA ALA A 156 -2.43 13.13 11.37
C ALA A 156 -2.40 14.15 10.22
N LEU A 157 -2.52 13.70 8.97
CA LEU A 157 -2.52 14.56 7.78
C LEU A 157 -3.63 15.61 7.81
N CYS A 158 -4.78 15.26 8.36
CA CYS A 158 -5.98 16.10 8.44
C CYS A 158 -6.17 16.73 9.83
N ALA A 159 -5.11 16.87 10.64
CA ALA A 159 -5.20 17.40 12.01
C ALA A 159 -5.87 18.79 12.04
N ASP A 160 -5.54 19.64 11.10
CA ASP A 160 -6.04 21.03 11.01
C ASP A 160 -7.39 21.16 10.28
N ILE A 161 -7.97 20.06 9.81
CA ILE A 161 -9.27 20.07 9.12
C ILE A 161 -10.37 19.78 10.14
N GLY A 162 -11.46 20.59 10.04
CA GLY A 162 -12.64 20.42 10.90
C GLY A 162 -13.24 19.01 10.78
N LYS A 163 -13.61 18.42 11.91
CA LYS A 163 -14.23 17.10 12.00
C LYS A 163 -15.71 17.21 12.39
N PRO A 164 -16.60 16.28 11.95
CA PRO A 164 -16.28 15.02 11.29
C PRO A 164 -15.81 15.19 9.85
N LEU A 165 -14.95 14.29 9.38
CA LEU A 165 -14.31 14.34 8.07
C LEU A 165 -14.35 12.95 7.41
N ALA A 166 -14.56 12.92 6.10
CA ALA A 166 -14.39 11.72 5.29
C ALA A 166 -13.24 11.94 4.29
N VAL A 167 -12.24 11.08 4.36
CA VAL A 167 -11.14 11.00 3.39
C VAL A 167 -11.47 9.90 2.40
N VAL A 168 -11.51 10.26 1.11
CA VAL A 168 -11.76 9.30 0.02
C VAL A 168 -10.48 9.08 -0.75
N ASN A 169 -9.98 7.85 -0.72
CA ASN A 169 -8.83 7.41 -1.50
C ASN A 169 -9.31 6.59 -2.69
N ILE A 170 -9.09 7.11 -3.90
CA ILE A 170 -9.43 6.43 -5.16
C ILE A 170 -8.13 5.93 -5.78
N SER A 171 -7.80 4.66 -5.49
CA SER A 171 -6.65 3.97 -6.09
C SER A 171 -7.15 2.79 -6.95
N GLY A 172 -6.51 1.64 -6.94
CA GLY A 172 -7.04 0.43 -7.59
C GLY A 172 -8.43 0.04 -7.06
N ILE A 173 -8.61 0.18 -5.75
CA ILE A 173 -9.88 0.05 -5.03
C ILE A 173 -10.16 1.41 -4.37
N THR A 174 -11.42 1.82 -4.32
CA THR A 174 -11.83 3.04 -3.61
C THR A 174 -12.07 2.72 -2.14
N ARG A 175 -11.48 3.54 -1.26
CA ARG A 175 -11.59 3.42 0.19
C ARG A 175 -12.08 4.73 0.79
N VAL A 176 -12.89 4.64 1.83
CA VAL A 176 -13.30 5.78 2.67
C VAL A 176 -12.76 5.58 4.06
N THR A 177 -12.16 6.63 4.62
CA THR A 177 -11.83 6.76 6.03
C THR A 177 -12.68 7.87 6.60
N TRP A 178 -13.55 7.55 7.55
CA TRP A 178 -14.30 8.52 8.33
C TRP A 178 -13.59 8.80 9.66
N ILE A 179 -13.44 10.07 10.00
CA ILE A 179 -12.80 10.55 11.22
C ILE A 179 -13.85 11.40 11.96
N GLY A 180 -14.29 10.93 13.11
CA GLY A 180 -15.29 11.57 13.94
C GLY A 180 -14.74 12.75 14.75
N SER A 181 -15.66 13.52 15.35
CA SER A 181 -15.31 14.73 16.13
C SER A 181 -14.54 14.43 17.41
N TYR A 182 -14.61 13.22 17.92
CA TYR A 182 -13.94 12.80 19.15
C TYR A 182 -12.79 11.82 18.92
N GLY A 183 -12.32 11.70 17.67
CA GLY A 183 -11.19 10.85 17.31
C GLY A 183 -11.58 9.41 16.94
N GLU A 184 -12.86 9.11 16.81
CA GLU A 184 -13.33 7.83 16.29
C GLU A 184 -12.91 7.70 14.81
N MET A 185 -12.45 6.53 14.42
CA MET A 185 -12.07 6.25 13.03
C MET A 185 -12.71 4.97 12.54
N THR A 186 -13.25 5.03 11.34
CA THR A 186 -13.74 3.85 10.61
C THR A 186 -13.27 3.93 9.18
N ALA A 187 -12.74 2.82 8.64
CA ALA A 187 -12.31 2.77 7.26
C ALA A 187 -12.76 1.46 6.59
N PHE A 188 -13.15 1.55 5.34
CA PHE A 188 -13.62 0.41 4.57
C PHE A 188 -13.50 0.67 3.06
N ASP A 189 -13.40 -0.41 2.32
CA ASP A 189 -13.42 -0.37 0.86
C ASP A 189 -14.86 -0.15 0.37
N THR A 190 -15.05 0.83 -0.51
CA THR A 190 -16.39 1.20 -1.02
C THR A 190 -16.69 0.58 -2.39
N GLY A 191 -15.69 0.06 -3.08
CA GLY A 191 -15.86 -0.57 -4.37
C GLY A 191 -14.66 -0.43 -5.29
N PRO A 192 -14.81 -0.75 -6.58
CA PRO A 192 -13.77 -0.59 -7.57
C PRO A 192 -13.31 0.88 -7.65
N GLY A 193 -12.01 1.06 -7.81
CA GLY A 193 -11.40 2.33 -8.17
C GLY A 193 -10.90 2.31 -9.62
N ASN A 194 -9.68 2.75 -9.83
CA ASN A 194 -9.11 2.91 -11.16
C ASN A 194 -8.65 1.60 -11.81
N ALA A 195 -8.43 0.52 -11.04
CA ALA A 195 -7.84 -0.72 -11.56
C ALA A 195 -8.58 -1.29 -12.77
N ALA A 196 -9.92 -1.29 -12.74
CA ALA A 196 -10.73 -1.79 -13.86
C ALA A 196 -10.63 -0.90 -15.10
N ILE A 197 -10.49 0.40 -14.91
CA ILE A 197 -10.31 1.38 -16.00
C ILE A 197 -8.93 1.18 -16.61
N ASP A 198 -7.89 1.12 -15.80
CA ASP A 198 -6.50 0.96 -16.25
C ASP A 198 -6.29 -0.37 -16.97
N GLU A 199 -6.90 -1.45 -16.47
CA GLU A 199 -6.85 -2.75 -17.15
C GLU A 199 -7.54 -2.72 -18.51
N TRP A 200 -8.72 -2.09 -18.59
CA TRP A 200 -9.43 -1.95 -19.84
C TRP A 200 -8.64 -1.13 -20.87
N VAL A 201 -8.06 0.00 -20.42
CA VAL A 201 -7.22 0.88 -21.25
C VAL A 201 -5.97 0.16 -21.74
N ARG A 202 -5.31 -0.59 -20.86
CA ARG A 202 -4.13 -1.39 -21.23
C ARG A 202 -4.49 -2.44 -22.28
N LYS A 203 -5.60 -3.12 -22.12
CA LYS A 203 -6.05 -4.21 -23.00
C LYS A 203 -6.52 -3.71 -24.37
N HIS A 204 -7.18 -2.55 -24.41
CA HIS A 204 -7.84 -2.05 -25.62
C HIS A 204 -7.19 -0.79 -26.21
N GLY A 205 -6.49 -0.01 -25.41
CA GLY A 205 -5.85 1.25 -25.82
C GLY A 205 -4.33 1.19 -25.89
N GLY A 206 -3.69 0.10 -25.42
CA GLY A 206 -2.23 -0.04 -25.42
C GLY A 206 -1.50 0.96 -24.52
N MET A 207 -2.21 1.59 -23.57
CA MET A 207 -1.68 2.56 -22.63
C MET A 207 -1.78 2.00 -21.21
N HIS A 208 -0.99 2.54 -20.27
CA HIS A 208 -1.04 2.11 -18.87
C HIS A 208 -2.27 2.63 -18.12
N MET A 209 -2.73 3.83 -18.46
CA MET A 209 -3.92 4.47 -17.88
C MET A 209 -4.53 5.46 -18.87
N ASP A 210 -5.75 5.90 -18.60
CA ASP A 210 -6.40 6.99 -19.37
C ASP A 210 -5.98 8.35 -18.81
N TYR A 211 -4.91 8.91 -19.35
CA TYR A 211 -4.37 10.18 -18.91
C TYR A 211 -5.38 11.32 -19.06
N ASN A 212 -5.82 11.89 -17.94
CA ASN A 212 -6.80 12.97 -17.87
C ASN A 212 -8.16 12.63 -18.53
N GLY A 213 -8.53 11.34 -18.58
CA GLY A 213 -9.81 10.92 -19.17
C GLY A 213 -9.93 11.16 -20.68
N LYS A 214 -8.80 11.28 -21.40
CA LYS A 214 -8.80 11.60 -22.83
C LYS A 214 -9.48 10.54 -23.69
N LEU A 215 -9.37 9.27 -23.30
CA LEU A 215 -10.07 8.19 -24.00
C LEU A 215 -11.55 8.19 -23.63
N ALA A 216 -11.84 8.31 -22.34
CA ALA A 216 -13.22 8.31 -21.82
C ALA A 216 -14.09 9.40 -22.45
N ILE A 217 -13.54 10.61 -22.65
CA ILE A 217 -14.29 11.74 -23.23
C ILE A 217 -14.71 11.50 -24.70
N THR A 218 -14.04 10.56 -25.40
CA THR A 218 -14.40 10.20 -26.78
C THR A 218 -15.55 9.21 -26.85
N GLY A 219 -15.85 8.56 -25.72
CA GLY A 219 -16.87 7.53 -25.63
C GLY A 219 -18.28 8.07 -25.38
N LYS A 220 -19.24 7.14 -25.36
CA LYS A 220 -20.61 7.40 -24.94
C LYS A 220 -20.97 6.44 -23.81
N VAL A 221 -21.66 6.93 -22.79
CA VAL A 221 -22.15 6.11 -21.69
C VAL A 221 -23.15 5.09 -22.22
N ASN A 222 -22.94 3.81 -21.86
CA ASN A 222 -23.90 2.74 -22.11
C ASN A 222 -24.63 2.42 -20.80
N GLU A 223 -25.89 2.88 -20.68
CA GLU A 223 -26.68 2.75 -19.46
C GLU A 223 -26.94 1.30 -19.06
N GLN A 224 -27.00 0.36 -20.03
CA GLN A 224 -27.19 -1.07 -19.73
C GLN A 224 -25.94 -1.68 -19.07
N ILE A 225 -24.75 -1.29 -19.55
CA ILE A 225 -23.48 -1.70 -18.94
C ILE A 225 -23.37 -1.13 -17.51
N VAL A 226 -23.66 0.17 -17.34
CA VAL A 226 -23.66 0.82 -16.01
C VAL A 226 -24.62 0.09 -15.07
N ALA A 227 -25.86 -0.17 -15.48
CA ALA A 227 -26.83 -0.89 -14.66
C ALA A 227 -26.39 -2.31 -14.31
N THR A 228 -25.63 -2.97 -15.17
CA THR A 228 -25.07 -4.30 -14.91
C THR A 228 -23.94 -4.24 -13.90
N MET A 229 -23.02 -3.28 -14.04
CA MET A 229 -21.92 -3.04 -13.10
C MET A 229 -22.44 -2.69 -11.71
N MET A 230 -23.46 -1.85 -11.61
CA MET A 230 -24.08 -1.47 -10.33
C MET A 230 -24.73 -2.65 -9.58
N ARG A 231 -25.07 -3.73 -10.28
CA ARG A 231 -25.60 -4.96 -9.69
C ARG A 231 -24.53 -5.99 -9.35
N HIS A 232 -23.27 -5.71 -9.63
CA HIS A 232 -22.19 -6.64 -9.35
C HIS A 232 -22.03 -6.86 -7.83
N LYS A 233 -21.75 -8.10 -7.43
CA LYS A 233 -21.64 -8.48 -6.01
C LYS A 233 -20.62 -7.66 -5.22
N SER A 234 -19.53 -7.21 -5.84
CA SER A 234 -18.53 -6.36 -5.19
C SER A 234 -19.09 -5.00 -4.78
N VAL A 235 -20.03 -4.45 -5.54
CA VAL A 235 -20.72 -3.18 -5.21
C VAL A 235 -21.70 -3.41 -4.07
N SER A 236 -22.51 -4.49 -4.15
CA SER A 236 -23.50 -4.84 -3.11
C SER A 236 -22.86 -5.22 -1.77
N TYR A 237 -21.71 -5.91 -1.82
CA TYR A 237 -20.98 -6.37 -0.63
C TYR A 237 -20.42 -5.23 0.19
N THR A 238 -19.99 -4.15 -0.45
CA THR A 238 -19.44 -2.97 0.21
C THR A 238 -20.49 -2.30 1.11
N HIS A 239 -21.74 -2.25 0.68
CA HIS A 239 -22.83 -1.70 1.50
C HIS A 239 -23.15 -2.54 2.75
N LEU A 240 -22.92 -3.84 2.72
CA LEU A 240 -23.15 -4.72 3.87
C LEU A 240 -22.06 -4.62 4.93
N ARG A 241 -20.78 -4.45 4.53
CA ARG A 241 -19.65 -4.31 5.49
C ARG A 241 -19.64 -2.99 6.22
N ALA A 242 -20.13 -1.91 5.62
CA ALA A 242 -20.22 -0.60 6.28
C ALA A 242 -21.11 -0.63 7.54
N HIS A 243 -22.02 -1.58 7.67
CA HIS A 243 -22.85 -1.78 8.85
C HIS A 243 -22.28 -2.73 9.90
N GLU A 244 -21.27 -3.55 9.54
CA GLU A 244 -20.69 -4.53 10.48
C GLU A 244 -19.51 -3.97 11.29
N THR A 245 -18.88 -2.88 10.85
CA THR A 245 -17.74 -2.25 11.55
C THR A 245 -18.12 -1.26 12.65
N LEU A 246 -19.40 -1.10 12.93
CA LEU A 246 -19.92 -0.26 14.02
C LEU A 246 -20.10 -0.99 15.37
N ARG A 247 -19.29 -2.02 15.65
CA ARG A 247 -19.28 -2.70 16.95
C ARG A 247 -17.93 -2.58 17.63
#